data_8329b5389d89c3395b6ed7027edf44f5
#
_entry.id   8329b5389d89c3395b6ed7027edf44f5
#
_cell.length_a   1.000
_cell.length_b   1.000
_cell.length_c   1.000
_cell.angle_alpha   90.00
_cell.angle_beta   90.00
_cell.angle_gamma   90.00
#
_symmetry.space_group_name_H-M   'P 1'
#
loop_
_entity.id
_entity.type
_entity.pdbx_description
1 polymer ?
#
loop_
_entity_poly.entity_id
_entity_poly.type
_entity_poly.pdbx_seq_one_letter_code
_entity_poly.pdbx_strand_id
1 'polypeptide(L)'
;MSIVMSVNAGSSSLKFQVFKMPEEEVLAQGNVERIGLNDSIFGMKANGEKIEKILDIKDHAVAVKKLMEALIEHKVVNSLEDIKAIGHRVVHGGEYFSHSVPVDADVEAKVEELCALAPLHNPAALVGYRSFRDALPECKHTFVFDTAFHQSMPEENYIFPLPYEYYTNDKVRRYGAHGTSHEYLTKRLAELQGKTQEEMNIITCHLGNGASITAVKNGKSYKTSMGFTPLGGIMMGTRCGDIDPAIVPFLENKYGYTPDEMDTIMNKKSGMLGVSGISSDGRDIEAAIKEGNPRAILTQNVYVNRIVEVVSGYYGLMGGADAIVFAGGIGENDCAMRQRICDGLSAFGVVVKPEDNDGVRGVEKLLSAPESKMQVWLLPTNEELVIARDAYKDLMANA
;
A
#
# COMPACT_ATOMS: atom_id res chain seq x y z
N MET A 1 9.02 19.04 20.59
CA MET A 1 9.86 18.19 19.74
C MET A 1 9.70 16.77 20.24
N SER A 2 9.23 15.87 19.40
CA SER A 2 8.91 14.48 19.79
C SER A 2 9.48 13.49 18.79
N ILE A 3 10.03 12.38 19.25
CA ILE A 3 10.41 11.28 18.37
C ILE A 3 9.23 10.34 18.23
N VAL A 4 8.88 10.04 16.97
CA VAL A 4 7.75 9.20 16.59
C VAL A 4 8.26 8.11 15.66
N MET A 5 7.75 6.89 15.81
CA MET A 5 8.06 5.79 14.91
C MET A 5 6.84 5.42 14.06
N SER A 6 7.08 5.06 12.81
CA SER A 6 6.15 4.29 12.00
C SER A 6 6.60 2.84 11.91
N VAL A 7 5.66 1.91 12.03
CA VAL A 7 5.92 0.48 12.03
C VAL A 7 4.95 -0.25 11.12
N ASN A 8 5.48 -1.17 10.33
CA ASN A 8 4.72 -2.10 9.51
C ASN A 8 5.24 -3.53 9.76
N ALA A 9 4.49 -4.30 10.52
CA ALA A 9 4.80 -5.68 10.85
C ALA A 9 4.11 -6.65 9.88
N GLY A 10 4.90 -7.46 9.17
CA GLY A 10 4.44 -8.60 8.40
C GLY A 10 4.69 -9.91 9.14
N SER A 11 4.24 -11.05 8.58
CA SER A 11 4.38 -12.38 9.22
C SER A 11 5.84 -12.77 9.52
N SER A 12 6.79 -12.33 8.67
CA SER A 12 8.22 -12.63 8.81
C SER A 12 9.10 -11.40 8.60
N SER A 13 8.54 -10.19 8.77
CA SER A 13 9.25 -8.94 8.55
C SER A 13 8.75 -7.83 9.45
N LEU A 14 9.62 -6.84 9.70
CA LEU A 14 9.29 -5.61 10.42
C LEU A 14 9.97 -4.45 9.69
N LYS A 15 9.20 -3.52 9.14
CA LYS A 15 9.72 -2.25 8.59
C LYS A 15 9.45 -1.14 9.57
N PHE A 16 10.38 -0.18 9.63
CA PHE A 16 10.26 0.96 10.53
C PHE A 16 10.92 2.21 9.96
N GLN A 17 10.39 3.37 10.36
CA GLN A 17 11.09 4.66 10.28
C GLN A 17 10.94 5.42 11.59
N VAL A 18 11.96 6.19 11.94
CA VAL A 18 12.00 7.05 13.12
C VAL A 18 12.04 8.49 12.66
N PHE A 19 11.10 9.28 13.13
CA PHE A 19 10.93 10.68 12.74
C PHE A 19 11.11 11.62 13.93
N LYS A 20 11.68 12.77 13.65
CA LYS A 20 11.64 13.92 14.52
C LYS A 20 10.47 14.82 14.10
N MET A 21 9.47 14.95 14.97
CA MET A 21 8.25 15.70 14.69
C MET A 21 8.21 17.00 15.49
N PRO A 22 7.65 18.10 14.95
CA PRO A 22 6.91 18.22 13.69
C PRO A 22 7.77 18.46 12.44
N GLU A 23 9.12 18.45 12.54
CA GLU A 23 10.02 18.76 11.43
C GLU A 23 9.99 17.71 10.31
N GLU A 24 9.42 16.53 10.57
CA GLU A 24 9.32 15.39 9.65
C GLU A 24 10.70 14.87 9.17
N GLU A 25 11.73 15.12 9.98
CA GLU A 25 13.09 14.67 9.70
C GLU A 25 13.21 13.18 9.99
N VAL A 26 13.68 12.40 9.00
CA VAL A 26 13.95 10.97 9.16
C VAL A 26 15.28 10.78 9.87
N LEU A 27 15.25 10.28 11.11
CA LEU A 27 16.45 10.00 11.91
C LEU A 27 17.02 8.62 11.61
N ALA A 28 16.15 7.63 11.38
CA ALA A 28 16.53 6.28 11.00
C ALA A 28 15.42 5.59 10.21
N GLN A 29 15.80 4.64 9.37
CA GLN A 29 14.87 3.76 8.67
C GLN A 29 15.47 2.39 8.47
N GLY A 30 14.65 1.35 8.45
CA GLY A 30 15.16 0.01 8.25
C GLY A 30 14.11 -1.06 8.21
N ASN A 31 14.61 -2.29 8.15
CA ASN A 31 13.78 -3.48 8.14
C ASN A 31 14.48 -4.65 8.83
N VAL A 32 13.67 -5.54 9.35
CA VAL A 32 14.08 -6.88 9.77
C VAL A 32 13.37 -7.85 8.86
N GLU A 33 14.11 -8.73 8.21
CA GLU A 33 13.57 -9.71 7.29
C GLU A 33 13.86 -11.12 7.77
N ARG A 34 13.05 -12.10 7.31
CA ARG A 34 13.22 -13.53 7.62
C ARG A 34 13.12 -13.82 9.12
N ILE A 35 12.26 -13.06 9.84
CA ILE A 35 11.96 -13.31 11.26
C ILE A 35 11.45 -14.76 11.41
N GLY A 36 11.96 -15.49 12.39
CA GLY A 36 11.66 -16.91 12.61
C GLY A 36 12.62 -17.87 11.92
N LEU A 37 13.59 -17.37 11.15
CA LEU A 37 14.63 -18.17 10.51
C LEU A 37 16.01 -17.87 11.15
N ASN A 38 16.94 -18.82 11.02
CA ASN A 38 18.28 -18.69 11.64
C ASN A 38 19.17 -17.62 11.00
N ASP A 39 18.79 -17.10 9.84
CA ASP A 39 19.55 -16.14 9.03
C ASP A 39 18.72 -14.86 8.79
N SER A 40 18.06 -14.36 9.81
CA SER A 40 17.34 -13.11 9.76
C SER A 40 18.28 -11.96 9.42
N ILE A 41 17.79 -11.03 8.60
CA ILE A 41 18.56 -9.87 8.15
C ILE A 41 18.02 -8.63 8.88
N PHE A 42 18.87 -8.00 9.69
CA PHE A 42 18.59 -6.69 10.28
C PHE A 42 19.28 -5.62 9.46
N GLY A 43 18.52 -4.72 8.85
CA GLY A 43 19.00 -3.59 8.08
C GLY A 43 18.53 -2.27 8.68
N MET A 44 19.45 -1.30 8.86
CA MET A 44 19.11 0.06 9.30
C MET A 44 20.00 1.08 8.59
N LYS A 45 19.43 2.23 8.24
CA LYS A 45 20.17 3.43 7.82
C LYS A 45 19.91 4.52 8.84
N ALA A 46 20.98 5.04 9.43
CA ALA A 46 20.94 6.12 10.42
C ALA A 46 22.22 6.95 10.34
N ASN A 47 22.16 8.26 10.58
CA ASN A 47 23.32 9.16 10.60
C ASN A 47 24.21 9.05 9.33
N GLY A 48 23.61 8.73 8.16
CA GLY A 48 24.33 8.54 6.90
C GLY A 48 25.01 7.17 6.74
N GLU A 49 24.98 6.32 7.75
CA GLU A 49 25.56 4.97 7.73
C GLU A 49 24.51 3.92 7.37
N LYS A 50 24.92 2.89 6.63
CA LYS A 50 24.13 1.67 6.39
C LYS A 50 24.66 0.55 7.28
N ILE A 51 23.78 0.01 8.10
CA ILE A 51 24.05 -1.08 9.02
C ILE A 51 23.30 -2.30 8.49
N GLU A 52 24.00 -3.43 8.38
CA GLU A 52 23.38 -4.71 7.99
C GLU A 52 24.04 -5.82 8.83
N LYS A 53 23.22 -6.60 9.52
CA LYS A 53 23.67 -7.70 10.38
C LYS A 53 22.80 -8.93 10.11
N ILE A 54 23.42 -10.11 9.99
CA ILE A 54 22.71 -11.39 9.99
C ILE A 54 22.63 -11.85 11.44
N LEU A 55 21.42 -12.10 11.92
CA LEU A 55 21.13 -12.39 13.33
C LEU A 55 20.16 -13.58 13.44
N ASP A 56 20.17 -14.27 14.56
CA ASP A 56 19.12 -15.22 14.94
C ASP A 56 17.97 -14.45 15.62
N ILE A 57 16.92 -14.17 14.86
CA ILE A 57 15.73 -13.42 15.32
C ILE A 57 14.52 -14.36 15.24
N LYS A 58 14.19 -14.96 16.39
CA LYS A 58 13.17 -16.04 16.47
C LYS A 58 11.74 -15.54 16.30
N ASP A 59 11.47 -14.31 16.69
CA ASP A 59 10.13 -13.70 16.69
C ASP A 59 10.19 -12.18 16.66
N HIS A 60 9.01 -11.54 16.62
CA HIS A 60 8.89 -10.09 16.58
C HIS A 60 9.35 -9.42 17.89
N ALA A 61 9.24 -10.07 19.04
CA ALA A 61 9.73 -9.52 20.31
C ALA A 61 11.25 -9.38 20.30
N VAL A 62 11.96 -10.41 19.78
CA VAL A 62 13.40 -10.34 19.57
C VAL A 62 13.76 -9.29 18.51
N ALA A 63 12.98 -9.15 17.42
CA ALA A 63 13.19 -8.14 16.40
C ALA A 63 13.07 -6.72 16.99
N VAL A 64 12.04 -6.44 17.76
CA VAL A 64 11.83 -5.15 18.45
C VAL A 64 12.95 -4.88 19.44
N LYS A 65 13.36 -5.87 20.24
CA LYS A 65 14.49 -5.71 21.16
C LYS A 65 15.77 -5.33 20.41
N LYS A 66 16.10 -6.02 19.31
CA LYS A 66 17.27 -5.71 18.49
C LYS A 66 17.21 -4.33 17.85
N LEU A 67 16.01 -3.91 17.43
CA LEU A 67 15.80 -2.55 16.95
C LEU A 67 16.06 -1.52 18.04
N MET A 68 15.50 -1.71 19.25
CA MET A 68 15.72 -0.77 20.38
C MET A 68 17.21 -0.68 20.76
N GLU A 69 17.91 -1.81 20.84
CA GLU A 69 19.35 -1.86 21.07
C GLU A 69 20.12 -1.05 20.01
N ALA A 70 19.78 -1.22 18.72
CA ALA A 70 20.44 -0.53 17.62
C ALA A 70 20.16 0.99 17.63
N LEU A 71 18.95 1.44 17.95
CA LEU A 71 18.63 2.87 18.04
C LEU A 71 19.50 3.60 19.11
N ILE A 72 19.78 2.95 20.22
CA ILE A 72 20.68 3.48 21.27
C ILE A 72 22.14 3.38 20.83
N GLU A 73 22.59 2.21 20.35
CA GLU A 73 23.97 1.95 19.91
C GLU A 73 24.44 2.99 18.88
N HIS A 74 23.56 3.31 17.92
CA HIS A 74 23.84 4.25 16.84
C HIS A 74 23.39 5.69 17.13
N LYS A 75 23.03 5.99 18.37
CA LYS A 75 22.67 7.35 18.84
C LYS A 75 21.56 8.01 18.04
N VAL A 76 20.60 7.23 17.58
CA VAL A 76 19.37 7.74 16.97
C VAL A 76 18.48 8.38 18.05
N VAL A 77 18.46 7.76 19.23
CA VAL A 77 17.87 8.28 20.46
C VAL A 77 18.89 8.18 21.60
N ASN A 78 18.76 9.03 22.62
CA ASN A 78 19.63 8.95 23.81
C ASN A 78 19.10 7.90 24.81
N SER A 79 17.80 7.78 24.89
CA SER A 79 17.10 6.78 25.69
C SER A 79 15.83 6.31 24.99
N LEU A 80 15.27 5.19 25.39
CA LEU A 80 14.01 4.68 24.81
C LEU A 80 12.81 5.55 25.17
N GLU A 81 12.88 6.28 26.29
CA GLU A 81 11.85 7.24 26.69
C GLU A 81 11.76 8.46 25.77
N ASP A 82 12.75 8.69 24.89
CA ASP A 82 12.69 9.74 23.87
C ASP A 82 11.61 9.45 22.83
N ILE A 83 11.29 8.17 22.59
CA ILE A 83 10.23 7.72 21.68
C ILE A 83 8.87 7.94 22.36
N LYS A 84 8.10 8.90 21.86
CA LYS A 84 6.84 9.33 22.49
C LYS A 84 5.60 8.65 21.90
N ALA A 85 5.63 8.32 20.62
CA ALA A 85 4.52 7.66 19.95
C ALA A 85 5.00 6.69 18.88
N ILE A 86 4.21 5.66 18.63
CA ILE A 86 4.40 4.67 17.57
C ILE A 86 3.09 4.49 16.81
N GLY A 87 3.14 4.75 15.50
CA GLY A 87 2.07 4.40 14.59
C GLY A 87 2.29 3.00 14.02
N HIS A 88 1.26 2.18 14.07
CA HIS A 88 1.27 0.82 13.55
C HIS A 88 0.34 0.72 12.34
N ARG A 89 0.86 0.27 11.22
CA ARG A 89 0.03 -0.06 10.07
C ARG A 89 -0.79 -1.30 10.36
N VAL A 90 -2.11 -1.20 10.16
CA VAL A 90 -3.07 -2.31 10.20
C VAL A 90 -3.76 -2.36 8.84
N VAL A 91 -3.77 -3.53 8.19
CA VAL A 91 -4.30 -3.61 6.84
C VAL A 91 -5.81 -3.43 6.82
N HIS A 92 -6.55 -4.03 7.75
CA HIS A 92 -8.01 -4.05 7.69
C HIS A 92 -8.65 -3.48 8.94
N GLY A 93 -9.35 -2.35 8.77
CA GLY A 93 -10.11 -1.67 9.84
C GLY A 93 -11.60 -2.02 9.88
N GLY A 94 -12.08 -2.87 8.95
CA GLY A 94 -13.50 -3.23 8.84
C GLY A 94 -14.38 -2.00 8.61
N GLU A 95 -15.58 -2.05 9.14
CA GLU A 95 -16.49 -0.89 9.24
C GLU A 95 -16.30 -0.12 10.56
N TYR A 96 -15.43 -0.61 11.46
CA TYR A 96 -15.20 0.01 12.77
C TYR A 96 -14.35 1.29 12.65
N PHE A 97 -13.38 1.32 11.72
CA PHE A 97 -12.37 2.36 11.69
C PHE A 97 -12.35 3.10 10.35
N SER A 98 -12.79 4.35 10.37
CA SER A 98 -12.77 5.27 9.22
C SER A 98 -11.60 6.27 9.27
N HIS A 99 -10.76 6.19 10.30
CA HIS A 99 -9.57 7.02 10.54
C HIS A 99 -8.63 6.29 11.48
N SER A 100 -7.43 6.82 11.63
CA SER A 100 -6.44 6.33 12.60
C SER A 100 -6.92 6.60 14.03
N VAL A 101 -6.64 5.67 14.95
CA VAL A 101 -7.12 5.76 16.34
C VAL A 101 -6.02 5.42 17.36
N PRO A 102 -5.98 6.11 18.52
CA PRO A 102 -5.15 5.67 19.64
C PRO A 102 -5.60 4.28 20.11
N VAL A 103 -4.62 3.45 20.46
CA VAL A 103 -4.88 2.06 20.84
C VAL A 103 -5.22 1.95 22.31
N ASP A 104 -6.38 1.38 22.57
CA ASP A 104 -6.83 0.89 23.87
C ASP A 104 -7.28 -0.58 23.79
N ALA A 105 -7.78 -1.13 24.88
CA ALA A 105 -8.20 -2.52 24.93
C ALA A 105 -9.40 -2.84 24.01
N ASP A 106 -10.31 -1.89 23.81
CA ASP A 106 -11.47 -2.05 22.91
C ASP A 106 -11.03 -2.02 21.44
N VAL A 107 -10.14 -1.10 21.07
CA VAL A 107 -9.54 -1.01 19.73
C VAL A 107 -8.75 -2.29 19.42
N GLU A 108 -7.91 -2.76 20.34
CA GLU A 108 -7.15 -4.02 20.18
C GLU A 108 -8.09 -5.21 19.93
N ALA A 109 -9.16 -5.35 20.74
CA ALA A 109 -10.13 -6.44 20.61
C ALA A 109 -10.87 -6.40 19.26
N LYS A 110 -11.26 -5.22 18.79
CA LYS A 110 -11.88 -5.05 17.46
C LYS A 110 -10.94 -5.43 16.30
N VAL A 111 -9.66 -5.07 16.40
CA VAL A 111 -8.68 -5.48 15.38
C VAL A 111 -8.45 -7.00 15.44
N GLU A 112 -8.52 -7.62 16.61
CA GLU A 112 -8.43 -9.08 16.73
C GLU A 112 -9.63 -9.79 16.09
N GLU A 113 -10.86 -9.28 16.27
CA GLU A 113 -12.05 -9.75 15.55
C GLU A 113 -11.86 -9.65 14.02
N LEU A 114 -11.30 -8.54 13.54
CA LEU A 114 -11.03 -8.31 12.12
C LEU A 114 -9.93 -9.20 11.52
N CYS A 115 -9.23 -10.01 12.33
CA CYS A 115 -8.29 -11.01 11.78
C CYS A 115 -8.98 -12.02 10.87
N ALA A 116 -10.28 -12.26 11.05
CA ALA A 116 -11.08 -13.11 10.17
C ALA A 116 -11.17 -12.54 8.72
N LEU A 117 -11.18 -11.21 8.57
CA LEU A 117 -11.23 -10.53 7.28
C LEU A 117 -9.84 -10.34 6.64
N ALA A 118 -8.78 -10.35 7.43
CA ALA A 118 -7.40 -10.17 6.96
C ALA A 118 -6.43 -11.16 7.65
N PRO A 119 -6.61 -12.48 7.48
CA PRO A 119 -5.87 -13.50 8.24
C PRO A 119 -4.37 -13.51 7.93
N LEU A 120 -3.96 -12.98 6.78
CA LEU A 120 -2.55 -12.91 6.39
C LEU A 120 -1.84 -11.64 6.91
N HIS A 121 -2.58 -10.65 7.46
CA HIS A 121 -2.03 -9.32 7.75
C HIS A 121 -2.30 -8.86 9.20
N ASN A 122 -3.56 -8.79 9.63
CA ASN A 122 -3.92 -8.25 10.94
C ASN A 122 -3.28 -9.00 12.12
N PRO A 123 -3.17 -10.35 12.12
CA PRO A 123 -2.47 -11.05 13.19
C PRO A 123 -1.01 -10.60 13.36
N ALA A 124 -0.29 -10.40 12.25
CA ALA A 124 1.09 -9.94 12.30
C ALA A 124 1.20 -8.50 12.84
N ALA A 125 0.28 -7.62 12.45
CA ALA A 125 0.22 -6.24 12.97
C ALA A 125 -0.01 -6.23 14.48
N LEU A 126 -0.91 -7.07 15.01
CA LEU A 126 -1.14 -7.22 16.46
C LEU A 126 0.08 -7.77 17.20
N VAL A 127 0.76 -8.77 16.64
CA VAL A 127 2.02 -9.30 17.22
C VAL A 127 3.08 -8.21 17.28
N GLY A 128 3.24 -7.43 16.20
CA GLY A 128 4.14 -6.28 16.18
C GLY A 128 3.79 -5.24 17.24
N TYR A 129 2.53 -4.80 17.27
CA TYR A 129 2.05 -3.84 18.28
C TYR A 129 2.32 -4.32 19.72
N ARG A 130 1.92 -5.57 20.06
CA ARG A 130 2.12 -6.15 21.39
C ARG A 130 3.59 -6.18 21.78
N SER A 131 4.48 -6.50 20.84
CA SER A 131 5.93 -6.51 21.06
C SER A 131 6.48 -5.12 21.40
N PHE A 132 5.99 -4.06 20.71
CA PHE A 132 6.36 -2.68 20.99
C PHE A 132 5.76 -2.17 22.32
N ARG A 133 4.49 -2.47 22.59
CA ARG A 133 3.84 -2.11 23.86
C ARG A 133 4.59 -2.69 25.07
N ASP A 134 4.98 -3.96 24.99
CA ASP A 134 5.69 -4.63 26.07
C ASP A 134 7.13 -4.09 26.24
N ALA A 135 7.78 -3.66 25.16
CA ALA A 135 9.11 -3.05 25.19
C ALA A 135 9.10 -1.58 25.63
N LEU A 136 8.02 -0.86 25.35
CA LEU A 136 7.87 0.59 25.56
C LEU A 136 6.52 0.92 26.21
N PRO A 137 6.28 0.52 27.46
CA PRO A 137 4.94 0.59 28.09
C PRO A 137 4.40 2.01 28.26
N GLU A 138 5.24 3.04 28.33
CA GLU A 138 4.85 4.45 28.46
C GLU A 138 4.64 5.14 27.11
N CYS A 139 4.96 4.47 26.01
CA CYS A 139 4.81 5.03 24.68
C CYS A 139 3.33 5.03 24.24
N LYS A 140 2.89 6.05 23.54
CA LYS A 140 1.56 6.08 22.93
C LYS A 140 1.55 5.27 21.63
N HIS A 141 0.48 4.53 21.40
CA HIS A 141 0.32 3.71 20.20
C HIS A 141 -0.91 4.14 19.42
N THR A 142 -0.80 4.21 18.09
CA THR A 142 -1.87 4.55 17.16
C THR A 142 -1.97 3.46 16.08
N PHE A 143 -3.17 2.95 15.81
CA PHE A 143 -3.43 2.12 14.64
C PHE A 143 -3.82 2.97 13.45
N VAL A 144 -3.18 2.72 12.32
CA VAL A 144 -3.40 3.38 11.03
C VAL A 144 -3.85 2.33 10.02
N PHE A 145 -5.05 2.49 9.47
CA PHE A 145 -5.70 1.44 8.69
C PHE A 145 -5.63 1.72 7.18
N ASP A 146 -5.16 0.74 6.41
CA ASP A 146 -5.15 0.83 4.95
C ASP A 146 -6.53 0.98 4.33
N THR A 147 -7.58 0.53 5.01
CA THR A 147 -8.97 0.62 4.55
C THR A 147 -9.66 1.93 4.93
N ALA A 148 -9.08 2.72 5.86
CA ALA A 148 -9.76 3.88 6.44
C ALA A 148 -10.15 4.94 5.41
N PHE A 149 -9.24 5.32 4.51
CA PHE A 149 -9.51 6.31 3.45
C PHE A 149 -10.69 5.89 2.55
N HIS A 150 -10.88 4.59 2.36
CA HIS A 150 -11.91 4.03 1.50
C HIS A 150 -13.28 3.91 2.17
N GLN A 151 -13.41 4.21 3.47
CA GLN A 151 -14.70 4.20 4.16
C GLN A 151 -15.66 5.30 3.67
N SER A 152 -15.13 6.29 2.94
CA SER A 152 -15.95 7.33 2.31
C SER A 152 -16.64 6.90 1.01
N MET A 153 -16.38 5.69 0.52
CA MET A 153 -17.06 5.18 -0.69
C MET A 153 -18.59 5.12 -0.47
N PRO A 154 -19.40 5.60 -1.44
CA PRO A 154 -20.85 5.45 -1.38
C PRO A 154 -21.26 3.98 -1.58
N GLU A 155 -22.46 3.64 -1.10
CA GLU A 155 -22.94 2.26 -1.02
C GLU A 155 -22.93 1.55 -2.38
N GLU A 156 -23.34 2.19 -3.44
CA GLU A 156 -23.34 1.66 -4.81
C GLU A 156 -21.94 1.31 -5.33
N ASN A 157 -20.86 1.79 -4.69
CA ASN A 157 -19.48 1.52 -5.07
C ASN A 157 -18.82 0.46 -4.20
N TYR A 158 -19.35 0.19 -2.98
CA TYR A 158 -18.77 -0.83 -2.11
C TYR A 158 -19.58 -2.13 -2.06
N ILE A 159 -20.89 -2.13 -2.36
CA ILE A 159 -21.70 -3.35 -2.39
C ILE A 159 -21.30 -4.21 -3.59
N PHE A 160 -21.14 -5.50 -3.34
CA PHE A 160 -21.05 -6.51 -4.41
C PHE A 160 -22.46 -6.99 -4.81
N PRO A 161 -22.71 -7.29 -6.10
CA PRO A 161 -24.00 -7.78 -6.57
C PRO A 161 -24.20 -9.26 -6.20
N LEU A 162 -24.17 -9.54 -4.91
CA LEU A 162 -24.47 -10.81 -4.26
C LEU A 162 -25.75 -10.64 -3.42
N PRO A 163 -26.39 -11.73 -2.93
CA PRO A 163 -27.48 -11.62 -1.97
C PRO A 163 -27.11 -10.68 -0.83
N TYR A 164 -27.97 -9.67 -0.58
CA TYR A 164 -27.66 -8.55 0.34
C TYR A 164 -27.40 -8.99 1.78
N GLU A 165 -27.93 -10.15 2.17
CA GLU A 165 -27.68 -10.76 3.48
C GLU A 165 -26.20 -11.04 3.77
N TYR A 166 -25.37 -11.32 2.75
CA TYR A 166 -23.91 -11.47 2.96
C TYR A 166 -23.24 -10.16 3.37
N TYR A 167 -23.77 -9.03 2.92
CA TYR A 167 -23.31 -7.75 3.44
C TYR A 167 -23.80 -7.51 4.89
N THR A 168 -25.08 -7.68 5.14
CA THR A 168 -25.66 -7.36 6.46
C THR A 168 -25.12 -8.26 7.56
N ASN A 169 -24.94 -9.55 7.28
CA ASN A 169 -24.55 -10.56 8.27
C ASN A 169 -23.01 -10.71 8.35
N ASP A 170 -22.34 -10.78 7.20
CA ASP A 170 -20.93 -11.18 7.09
C ASP A 170 -20.01 -10.02 6.66
N LYS A 171 -20.58 -8.82 6.48
CA LYS A 171 -19.85 -7.62 6.07
C LYS A 171 -19.10 -7.78 4.73
N VAL A 172 -19.64 -8.62 3.82
CA VAL A 172 -19.09 -8.83 2.48
C VAL A 172 -19.35 -7.59 1.63
N ARG A 173 -18.33 -6.74 1.55
CA ARG A 173 -18.32 -5.50 0.78
C ARG A 173 -16.91 -5.19 0.29
N ARG A 174 -16.78 -4.18 -0.58
CA ARG A 174 -15.48 -3.62 -0.95
C ARG A 174 -14.94 -2.77 0.19
N TYR A 175 -13.71 -3.05 0.62
CA TYR A 175 -12.97 -2.26 1.60
C TYR A 175 -11.81 -1.52 0.96
N GLY A 176 -11.11 -2.15 0.02
CA GLY A 176 -9.89 -1.62 -0.57
C GLY A 176 -8.66 -1.81 0.31
N ALA A 177 -7.54 -1.30 -0.14
CA ALA A 177 -6.29 -1.20 0.61
C ALA A 177 -5.40 -0.09 0.02
N HIS A 178 -4.17 0.09 0.56
CA HIS A 178 -3.28 1.21 0.25
C HIS A 178 -3.92 2.58 0.51
N GLY A 179 -4.91 2.67 1.40
CA GLY A 179 -5.61 3.90 1.70
C GLY A 179 -4.68 5.01 2.18
N THR A 180 -3.70 4.69 3.00
CA THR A 180 -2.65 5.62 3.44
C THR A 180 -1.89 6.25 2.27
N SER A 181 -1.54 5.45 1.25
CA SER A 181 -0.90 5.95 0.04
C SER A 181 -1.85 6.84 -0.78
N HIS A 182 -3.07 6.38 -1.06
CA HIS A 182 -4.04 7.14 -1.85
C HIS A 182 -4.41 8.47 -1.20
N GLU A 183 -4.56 8.49 0.12
CA GLU A 183 -4.79 9.70 0.90
C GLU A 183 -3.60 10.66 0.84
N TYR A 184 -2.37 10.14 1.04
CA TYR A 184 -1.15 10.93 0.92
C TYR A 184 -1.04 11.61 -0.44
N LEU A 185 -1.21 10.84 -1.53
CA LEU A 185 -1.12 11.35 -2.90
C LEU A 185 -2.16 12.45 -3.16
N THR A 186 -3.38 12.30 -2.62
CA THR A 186 -4.44 13.29 -2.76
C THR A 186 -4.07 14.58 -2.05
N LYS A 187 -3.63 14.52 -0.80
CA LYS A 187 -3.20 15.67 0.00
C LYS A 187 -1.98 16.35 -0.63
N ARG A 188 -0.99 15.54 -1.03
CA ARG A 188 0.25 16.07 -1.60
C ARG A 188 0.04 16.78 -2.93
N LEU A 189 -0.82 16.23 -3.80
CA LEU A 189 -1.14 16.92 -5.05
C LEU A 189 -1.90 18.22 -4.80
N ALA A 190 -2.82 18.23 -3.84
CA ALA A 190 -3.54 19.45 -3.45
C ALA A 190 -2.55 20.55 -2.98
N GLU A 191 -1.59 20.20 -2.10
CA GLU A 191 -0.53 21.11 -1.65
C GLU A 191 0.29 21.66 -2.83
N LEU A 192 0.74 20.80 -3.76
CA LEU A 192 1.53 21.22 -4.93
C LEU A 192 0.75 22.15 -5.87
N GLN A 193 -0.57 22.01 -5.90
CA GLN A 193 -1.45 22.86 -6.73
C GLN A 193 -1.99 24.09 -5.99
N GLY A 194 -1.69 24.25 -4.69
CA GLY A 194 -2.24 25.33 -3.87
C GLY A 194 -3.76 25.25 -3.70
N LYS A 195 -4.31 24.02 -3.71
CA LYS A 195 -5.74 23.70 -3.56
C LYS A 195 -6.01 23.06 -2.21
N THR A 196 -7.29 23.01 -1.83
CA THR A 196 -7.75 22.15 -0.73
C THR A 196 -7.94 20.73 -1.20
N GLN A 197 -7.99 19.77 -0.27
CA GLN A 197 -8.21 18.37 -0.60
C GLN A 197 -9.59 18.15 -1.26
N GLU A 198 -10.60 18.89 -0.83
CA GLU A 198 -11.98 18.83 -1.33
C GLU A 198 -12.13 19.27 -2.80
N GLU A 199 -11.17 20.04 -3.30
CA GLU A 199 -11.13 20.45 -4.71
C GLU A 199 -10.53 19.39 -5.64
N MET A 200 -10.07 18.23 -5.10
CA MET A 200 -9.38 17.21 -5.88
C MET A 200 -10.35 16.19 -6.44
N ASN A 201 -10.41 16.10 -7.78
CA ASN A 201 -11.07 15.02 -8.53
C ASN A 201 -10.00 14.31 -9.36
N ILE A 202 -9.40 13.25 -8.81
CA ILE A 202 -8.21 12.61 -9.37
C ILE A 202 -8.31 11.08 -9.38
N ILE A 203 -7.45 10.45 -10.17
CA ILE A 203 -7.26 9.01 -10.15
C ILE A 203 -5.84 8.72 -9.68
N THR A 204 -5.70 8.06 -8.55
CA THR A 204 -4.40 7.69 -7.99
C THR A 204 -4.09 6.23 -8.31
N CYS A 205 -2.90 5.98 -8.86
CA CYS A 205 -2.41 4.68 -9.29
C CYS A 205 -1.22 4.29 -8.43
N HIS A 206 -1.45 3.54 -7.34
CA HIS A 206 -0.39 2.94 -6.55
C HIS A 206 0.01 1.62 -7.23
N LEU A 207 1.11 1.62 -7.97
CA LEU A 207 1.58 0.49 -8.77
C LEU A 207 2.87 -0.06 -8.18
N GLY A 208 2.77 -1.12 -7.40
CA GLY A 208 3.88 -1.86 -6.81
C GLY A 208 3.74 -3.35 -7.07
N ASN A 209 4.37 -4.20 -6.26
CA ASN A 209 4.13 -5.64 -6.27
C ASN A 209 2.68 -5.97 -5.86
N GLY A 210 2.13 -5.26 -4.85
CA GLY A 210 0.70 -5.03 -4.70
C GLY A 210 0.33 -3.74 -5.44
N ALA A 211 -0.83 -3.70 -6.09
CA ALA A 211 -1.23 -2.54 -6.87
C ALA A 211 -2.73 -2.25 -6.74
N SER A 212 -3.06 -0.98 -6.69
CA SER A 212 -4.45 -0.50 -6.66
C SER A 212 -4.60 0.85 -7.34
N ILE A 213 -5.82 1.10 -7.81
CA ILE A 213 -6.22 2.36 -8.43
C ILE A 213 -7.43 2.88 -7.67
N THR A 214 -7.43 4.16 -7.35
CA THR A 214 -8.53 4.80 -6.61
C THR A 214 -9.05 6.03 -7.36
N ALA A 215 -10.35 6.06 -7.60
CA ALA A 215 -11.08 7.26 -7.96
C ALA A 215 -11.28 8.10 -6.70
N VAL A 216 -10.76 9.31 -6.71
CA VAL A 216 -10.91 10.30 -5.64
C VAL A 216 -11.81 11.42 -6.15
N LYS A 217 -12.95 11.64 -5.50
CA LYS A 217 -13.91 12.69 -5.84
C LYS A 217 -14.10 13.63 -4.66
N ASN A 218 -13.90 14.91 -4.88
CA ASN A 218 -13.93 15.92 -3.82
C ASN A 218 -13.03 15.54 -2.63
N GLY A 219 -11.82 15.04 -2.94
CA GLY A 219 -10.82 14.62 -1.95
C GLY A 219 -11.12 13.34 -1.18
N LYS A 220 -12.21 12.65 -1.47
CA LYS A 220 -12.65 11.42 -0.80
C LYS A 220 -12.53 10.23 -1.74
N SER A 221 -12.18 9.06 -1.19
CA SER A 221 -12.25 7.82 -1.96
C SER A 221 -13.67 7.58 -2.43
N TYR A 222 -13.86 7.57 -3.74
CA TYR A 222 -15.17 7.35 -4.37
C TYR A 222 -15.32 5.89 -4.81
N LYS A 223 -14.23 5.29 -5.33
CA LYS A 223 -14.14 3.87 -5.67
C LYS A 223 -12.67 3.46 -5.69
N THR A 224 -12.39 2.23 -5.26
CA THR A 224 -11.04 1.66 -5.36
C THR A 224 -11.07 0.29 -6.02
N SER A 225 -9.96 -0.14 -6.63
CA SER A 225 -9.90 -1.38 -7.41
C SER A 225 -9.84 -2.62 -6.53
N MET A 226 -9.11 -2.60 -5.42
CA MET A 226 -9.11 -3.74 -4.49
C MET A 226 -10.51 -3.94 -3.90
N GLY A 227 -10.84 -5.18 -3.58
CA GLY A 227 -12.20 -5.60 -3.23
C GLY A 227 -12.42 -5.83 -1.74
N PHE A 228 -13.05 -6.95 -1.45
CA PHE A 228 -13.25 -7.49 -0.10
C PHE A 228 -11.90 -7.76 0.58
N THR A 229 -10.93 -8.24 -0.20
CA THR A 229 -9.53 -8.45 0.18
C THR A 229 -8.61 -7.68 -0.78
N PRO A 230 -7.30 -7.58 -0.49
CA PRO A 230 -6.33 -7.02 -1.43
C PRO A 230 -6.08 -7.86 -2.69
N LEU A 231 -6.83 -8.94 -2.93
CA LEU A 231 -6.70 -9.81 -4.11
C LEU A 231 -7.34 -9.19 -5.35
N GLY A 232 -8.53 -8.57 -5.22
CA GLY A 232 -9.31 -8.03 -6.33
C GLY A 232 -8.67 -6.81 -7.00
N GLY A 233 -9.20 -6.43 -8.13
CA GLY A 233 -8.77 -5.26 -8.91
C GLY A 233 -7.85 -5.61 -10.07
N ILE A 234 -6.80 -4.82 -10.28
CA ILE A 234 -5.85 -5.03 -11.37
C ILE A 234 -4.91 -6.21 -11.10
N MET A 235 -4.33 -6.76 -12.16
CA MET A 235 -3.26 -7.75 -12.05
C MET A 235 -2.07 -7.19 -11.26
N MET A 236 -1.45 -8.00 -10.39
CA MET A 236 -0.33 -7.62 -9.54
C MET A 236 0.88 -8.54 -9.78
N GLY A 237 1.91 -8.46 -8.96
CA GLY A 237 3.10 -9.32 -9.10
C GLY A 237 2.75 -10.82 -9.05
N THR A 238 1.99 -11.25 -8.01
CA THR A 238 1.58 -12.65 -7.82
C THR A 238 0.07 -12.85 -7.72
N ARG A 239 -0.71 -11.78 -7.56
CA ARG A 239 -2.17 -11.81 -7.41
C ARG A 239 -2.84 -11.65 -8.76
N CYS A 240 -3.91 -12.42 -9.00
CA CYS A 240 -4.62 -12.40 -10.30
C CYS A 240 -5.37 -11.08 -10.56
N GLY A 241 -5.83 -10.36 -9.52
CA GLY A 241 -6.83 -9.32 -9.68
C GLY A 241 -8.22 -9.88 -9.99
N ASP A 242 -9.07 -9.08 -10.62
CA ASP A 242 -10.42 -9.51 -11.01
C ASP A 242 -10.38 -10.55 -12.12
N ILE A 243 -11.08 -11.66 -11.90
CA ILE A 243 -11.29 -12.75 -12.84
C ILE A 243 -12.78 -13.08 -12.89
N ASP A 244 -13.22 -13.81 -13.91
CA ASP A 244 -14.56 -14.39 -13.91
C ASP A 244 -14.70 -15.37 -12.72
N PRO A 245 -15.65 -15.14 -11.80
CA PRO A 245 -15.82 -15.98 -10.61
C PRO A 245 -16.09 -17.45 -10.94
N ALA A 246 -16.64 -17.78 -12.13
CA ALA A 246 -16.87 -19.16 -12.56
C ALA A 246 -15.57 -19.94 -12.82
N ILE A 247 -14.43 -19.26 -12.99
CA ILE A 247 -13.12 -19.91 -13.13
C ILE A 247 -12.77 -20.70 -11.87
N VAL A 248 -13.10 -20.21 -10.69
CA VAL A 248 -12.75 -20.85 -9.41
C VAL A 248 -13.35 -22.25 -9.32
N PRO A 249 -14.69 -22.43 -9.32
CA PRO A 249 -15.30 -23.76 -9.26
C PRO A 249 -14.95 -24.63 -10.48
N PHE A 250 -14.69 -24.04 -11.64
CA PHE A 250 -14.23 -24.81 -12.80
C PHE A 250 -12.88 -25.48 -12.56
N LEU A 251 -11.91 -24.75 -11.99
CA LEU A 251 -10.58 -25.30 -11.72
C LEU A 251 -10.61 -26.27 -10.54
N GLU A 252 -11.38 -25.98 -9.49
CA GLU A 252 -11.62 -26.89 -8.36
C GLU A 252 -12.14 -28.25 -8.85
N ASN A 253 -13.20 -28.24 -9.64
CA ASN A 253 -13.77 -29.47 -10.20
C ASN A 253 -12.83 -30.21 -11.17
N LYS A 254 -12.09 -29.48 -11.99
CA LYS A 254 -11.23 -30.07 -13.02
C LYS A 254 -9.95 -30.70 -12.46
N TYR A 255 -9.33 -30.05 -11.47
CA TYR A 255 -8.04 -30.44 -10.92
C TYR A 255 -8.12 -31.00 -9.50
N GLY A 256 -9.29 -30.93 -8.84
CA GLY A 256 -9.49 -31.37 -7.47
C GLY A 256 -8.88 -30.43 -6.43
N TYR A 257 -8.70 -29.14 -6.78
CA TYR A 257 -8.18 -28.17 -5.83
C TYR A 257 -9.18 -27.89 -4.70
N THR A 258 -8.65 -27.76 -3.51
CA THR A 258 -9.41 -27.24 -2.35
C THR A 258 -9.55 -25.71 -2.43
N PRO A 259 -10.50 -25.09 -1.70
CA PRO A 259 -10.60 -23.64 -1.61
C PRO A 259 -9.28 -22.97 -1.19
N ASP A 260 -8.52 -23.54 -0.23
CA ASP A 260 -7.23 -23.02 0.23
C ASP A 260 -6.15 -23.09 -0.85
N GLU A 261 -6.15 -24.15 -1.65
CA GLU A 261 -5.24 -24.26 -2.80
C GLU A 261 -5.58 -23.23 -3.87
N MET A 262 -6.88 -23.01 -4.13
CA MET A 262 -7.32 -21.95 -5.06
C MET A 262 -6.96 -20.55 -4.55
N ASP A 263 -7.14 -20.29 -3.25
CA ASP A 263 -6.70 -19.03 -2.65
C ASP A 263 -5.19 -18.83 -2.83
N THR A 264 -4.41 -19.87 -2.59
CA THR A 264 -2.95 -19.86 -2.81
C THR A 264 -2.59 -19.59 -4.28
N ILE A 265 -3.30 -20.20 -5.23
CA ILE A 265 -3.08 -19.98 -6.66
C ILE A 265 -3.35 -18.53 -7.01
N MET A 266 -4.50 -17.98 -6.60
CA MET A 266 -4.90 -16.62 -6.93
C MET A 266 -4.00 -15.56 -6.28
N ASN A 267 -3.53 -15.79 -5.05
CA ASN A 267 -2.72 -14.81 -4.31
C ASN A 267 -1.21 -14.91 -4.58
N LYS A 268 -0.67 -16.12 -4.82
CA LYS A 268 0.79 -16.36 -4.79
C LYS A 268 1.37 -16.92 -6.09
N LYS A 269 0.55 -17.46 -7.00
CA LYS A 269 1.00 -18.13 -8.24
C LYS A 269 0.45 -17.53 -9.52
N SER A 270 -0.26 -16.42 -9.41
CA SER A 270 -0.94 -15.71 -10.51
C SER A 270 -0.23 -14.39 -10.85
N GLY A 271 -0.95 -13.43 -11.39
CA GLY A 271 -0.41 -12.12 -11.71
C GLY A 271 0.68 -12.15 -12.77
N MET A 272 1.65 -11.25 -12.65
CA MET A 272 2.81 -11.20 -13.56
C MET A 272 3.57 -12.52 -13.56
N LEU A 273 3.80 -13.12 -12.39
CA LEU A 273 4.43 -14.43 -12.25
C LEU A 273 3.68 -15.51 -13.03
N GLY A 274 2.37 -15.60 -12.83
CA GLY A 274 1.55 -16.66 -13.46
C GLY A 274 1.46 -16.52 -14.98
N VAL A 275 1.27 -15.29 -15.48
CA VAL A 275 1.17 -15.04 -16.92
C VAL A 275 2.52 -15.17 -17.61
N SER A 276 3.58 -14.61 -17.04
CA SER A 276 4.92 -14.70 -17.64
C SER A 276 5.55 -16.10 -17.50
N GLY A 277 5.35 -16.73 -16.35
CA GLY A 277 6.09 -17.93 -15.94
C GLY A 277 7.56 -17.64 -15.63
N ILE A 278 7.93 -16.36 -15.41
CA ILE A 278 9.31 -15.90 -15.19
C ILE A 278 9.47 -15.37 -13.76
N SER A 279 8.80 -14.26 -13.45
CA SER A 279 8.99 -13.54 -12.19
C SER A 279 7.76 -12.70 -11.85
N SER A 280 7.63 -12.33 -10.56
CA SER A 280 6.71 -11.31 -10.08
C SER A 280 7.31 -9.91 -10.11
N ASP A 281 8.61 -9.78 -10.40
CA ASP A 281 9.32 -8.51 -10.45
C ASP A 281 9.27 -7.90 -11.86
N GLY A 282 8.77 -6.66 -11.94
CA GLY A 282 8.67 -5.94 -13.22
C GLY A 282 10.01 -5.77 -13.94
N ARG A 283 11.13 -5.72 -13.21
CA ARG A 283 12.48 -5.59 -13.77
C ARG A 283 12.90 -6.84 -14.55
N ASP A 284 12.58 -8.01 -14.04
CA ASP A 284 12.84 -9.29 -14.72
C ASP A 284 11.96 -9.41 -15.97
N ILE A 285 10.70 -8.97 -15.87
CA ILE A 285 9.78 -8.93 -17.03
C ILE A 285 10.33 -7.97 -18.10
N GLU A 286 10.78 -6.78 -17.71
CA GLU A 286 11.39 -5.80 -18.65
C GLU A 286 12.64 -6.39 -19.34
N ALA A 287 13.51 -7.06 -18.61
CA ALA A 287 14.67 -7.75 -19.17
C ALA A 287 14.27 -8.80 -20.20
N ALA A 288 13.29 -9.66 -19.87
CA ALA A 288 12.79 -10.68 -20.78
C ALA A 288 12.09 -10.10 -22.02
N ILE A 289 11.44 -8.93 -21.91
CA ILE A 289 10.87 -8.22 -23.08
C ILE A 289 11.97 -7.77 -24.04
N LYS A 290 13.09 -7.24 -23.54
CA LYS A 290 14.25 -6.83 -24.36
C LYS A 290 14.86 -8.01 -25.12
N GLU A 291 14.74 -9.22 -24.57
CA GLU A 291 15.15 -10.48 -25.21
C GLU A 291 14.09 -11.03 -26.19
N GLY A 292 12.94 -10.35 -26.33
CA GLY A 292 11.87 -10.76 -27.24
C GLY A 292 10.99 -11.89 -26.70
N ASN A 293 10.97 -12.15 -25.39
CA ASN A 293 10.14 -13.20 -24.80
C ASN A 293 8.65 -12.91 -24.99
N PRO A 294 7.89 -13.76 -25.71
CA PRO A 294 6.49 -13.47 -26.05
C PRO A 294 5.55 -13.45 -24.84
N ARG A 295 5.84 -14.28 -23.80
CA ARG A 295 5.02 -14.28 -22.59
C ARG A 295 5.29 -13.06 -21.70
N ALA A 296 6.51 -12.56 -21.66
CA ALA A 296 6.84 -11.31 -20.97
C ALA A 296 6.14 -10.12 -21.66
N ILE A 297 6.14 -10.07 -22.99
CA ILE A 297 5.42 -9.07 -23.79
C ILE A 297 3.90 -9.15 -23.50
N LEU A 298 3.32 -10.35 -23.52
CA LEU A 298 1.91 -10.58 -23.20
C LEU A 298 1.59 -10.10 -21.78
N THR A 299 2.43 -10.43 -20.81
CA THR A 299 2.26 -10.03 -19.40
C THR A 299 2.17 -8.51 -19.24
N GLN A 300 3.08 -7.78 -19.89
CA GLN A 300 3.05 -6.33 -19.87
C GLN A 300 1.79 -5.77 -20.55
N ASN A 301 1.35 -6.36 -21.67
CA ASN A 301 0.14 -5.95 -22.37
C ASN A 301 -1.11 -6.15 -21.49
N VAL A 302 -1.22 -7.29 -20.82
CA VAL A 302 -2.33 -7.58 -19.89
C VAL A 302 -2.33 -6.57 -18.74
N TYR A 303 -1.16 -6.30 -18.16
CA TYR A 303 -1.04 -5.35 -17.04
C TYR A 303 -1.47 -3.94 -17.44
N VAL A 304 -0.95 -3.42 -18.56
CA VAL A 304 -1.32 -2.09 -19.08
C VAL A 304 -2.81 -2.02 -19.38
N ASN A 305 -3.37 -3.02 -20.09
CA ASN A 305 -4.79 -3.03 -20.45
C ASN A 305 -5.70 -3.00 -19.22
N ARG A 306 -5.38 -3.76 -18.17
CA ARG A 306 -6.15 -3.74 -16.91
C ARG A 306 -6.12 -2.38 -16.23
N ILE A 307 -4.98 -1.69 -16.26
CA ILE A 307 -4.88 -0.34 -15.68
C ILE A 307 -5.69 0.66 -16.51
N VAL A 308 -5.53 0.64 -17.84
CA VAL A 308 -6.27 1.52 -18.75
C VAL A 308 -7.78 1.31 -18.60
N GLU A 309 -8.24 0.06 -18.53
CA GLU A 309 -9.64 -0.29 -18.32
C GLU A 309 -10.20 0.31 -17.02
N VAL A 310 -9.51 0.13 -15.90
CA VAL A 310 -9.94 0.65 -14.59
C VAL A 310 -9.92 2.17 -14.55
N VAL A 311 -8.84 2.81 -15.04
CA VAL A 311 -8.73 4.27 -15.09
C VAL A 311 -9.84 4.87 -15.97
N SER A 312 -10.10 4.27 -17.14
CA SER A 312 -11.16 4.71 -18.05
C SER A 312 -12.55 4.60 -17.41
N GLY A 313 -12.82 3.47 -16.74
CA GLY A 313 -14.06 3.26 -15.99
C GLY A 313 -14.23 4.29 -14.87
N TYR A 314 -13.18 4.59 -14.13
CA TYR A 314 -13.22 5.56 -13.04
C TYR A 314 -13.37 7.00 -13.54
N TYR A 315 -12.70 7.34 -14.65
CA TYR A 315 -12.91 8.64 -15.30
C TYR A 315 -14.39 8.84 -15.70
N GLY A 316 -14.99 7.84 -16.33
CA GLY A 316 -16.41 7.87 -16.71
C GLY A 316 -17.34 7.93 -15.49
N LEU A 317 -17.05 7.13 -14.45
CA LEU A 317 -17.87 7.04 -13.24
C LEU A 317 -17.88 8.35 -12.43
N MET A 318 -16.76 9.09 -12.43
CA MET A 318 -16.67 10.40 -11.77
C MET A 318 -17.22 11.56 -12.62
N GLY A 319 -17.43 11.34 -13.94
CA GLY A 319 -17.77 12.39 -14.90
C GLY A 319 -16.58 13.25 -15.31
N GLY A 320 -15.36 12.69 -15.18
CA GLY A 320 -14.07 13.31 -15.47
C GLY A 320 -13.11 13.24 -14.29
N ALA A 321 -11.85 13.57 -14.55
CA ALA A 321 -10.81 13.72 -13.54
C ALA A 321 -9.82 14.80 -13.98
N ASP A 322 -9.30 15.57 -13.01
CA ASP A 322 -8.34 16.64 -13.24
C ASP A 322 -6.92 16.10 -13.44
N ALA A 323 -6.61 14.98 -12.79
CA ALA A 323 -5.28 14.38 -12.85
C ALA A 323 -5.29 12.85 -12.65
N ILE A 324 -4.26 12.21 -13.20
CA ILE A 324 -3.79 10.87 -12.84
C ILE A 324 -2.49 11.03 -12.07
N VAL A 325 -2.33 10.26 -10.99
CA VAL A 325 -1.12 10.25 -10.15
C VAL A 325 -0.53 8.86 -10.13
N PHE A 326 0.72 8.73 -10.57
CA PHE A 326 1.50 7.49 -10.50
C PHE A 326 2.38 7.46 -9.25
N ALA A 327 2.29 6.36 -8.50
CA ALA A 327 3.07 6.09 -7.30
C ALA A 327 3.33 4.57 -7.15
N GLY A 328 4.05 4.20 -6.10
CA GLY A 328 4.47 2.81 -5.86
C GLY A 328 5.64 2.40 -6.77
N GLY A 329 6.32 1.32 -6.43
CA GLY A 329 7.60 0.98 -7.04
C GLY A 329 7.63 0.93 -8.57
N ILE A 330 6.60 0.39 -9.21
CA ILE A 330 6.46 0.39 -10.69
C ILE A 330 6.07 1.79 -11.16
N GLY A 331 5.05 2.40 -10.56
CA GLY A 331 4.59 3.74 -10.95
C GLY A 331 5.69 4.80 -10.85
N GLU A 332 6.55 4.70 -9.84
CA GLU A 332 7.64 5.65 -9.60
C GLU A 332 8.86 5.43 -10.49
N ASN A 333 9.17 4.18 -10.86
CA ASN A 333 10.46 3.86 -11.44
C ASN A 333 10.41 3.33 -12.88
N ASP A 334 9.22 2.92 -13.37
CA ASP A 334 9.07 2.38 -14.74
C ASP A 334 8.43 3.43 -15.66
N CYS A 335 9.29 4.25 -16.27
CA CYS A 335 8.84 5.28 -17.21
C CYS A 335 8.20 4.71 -18.48
N ALA A 336 8.66 3.55 -18.96
CA ALA A 336 8.07 2.89 -20.13
C ALA A 336 6.64 2.40 -19.83
N MET A 337 6.41 1.85 -18.63
CA MET A 337 5.07 1.45 -18.20
C MET A 337 4.12 2.64 -18.11
N ARG A 338 4.56 3.75 -17.48
CA ARG A 338 3.76 4.98 -17.42
C ARG A 338 3.40 5.51 -18.81
N GLN A 339 4.38 5.53 -19.73
CA GLN A 339 4.14 6.00 -21.11
C GLN A 339 3.05 5.17 -21.77
N ARG A 340 3.14 3.84 -21.72
CA ARG A 340 2.17 2.93 -22.34
C ARG A 340 0.76 3.07 -21.73
N ILE A 341 0.66 3.30 -20.43
CA ILE A 341 -0.63 3.56 -19.78
C ILE A 341 -1.21 4.88 -20.30
N CYS A 342 -0.39 5.94 -20.36
CA CYS A 342 -0.82 7.25 -20.86
C CYS A 342 -1.23 7.19 -22.33
N ASP A 343 -0.49 6.47 -23.17
CA ASP A 343 -0.84 6.26 -24.58
C ASP A 343 -2.21 5.57 -24.73
N GLY A 344 -2.48 4.57 -23.89
CA GLY A 344 -3.79 3.90 -23.81
C GLY A 344 -4.94 4.82 -23.37
N LEU A 345 -4.64 5.93 -22.73
CA LEU A 345 -5.61 6.92 -22.26
C LEU A 345 -5.74 8.15 -23.18
N SER A 346 -5.07 8.14 -24.34
CA SER A 346 -5.08 9.26 -25.29
C SER A 346 -6.48 9.66 -25.77
N ALA A 347 -7.43 8.73 -25.82
CA ALA A 347 -8.84 9.00 -26.13
C ALA A 347 -9.50 9.97 -25.13
N PHE A 348 -9.02 10.04 -23.89
CA PHE A 348 -9.47 10.99 -22.86
C PHE A 348 -8.69 12.32 -22.91
N GLY A 349 -7.82 12.49 -23.91
CA GLY A 349 -7.01 13.70 -24.09
C GLY A 349 -5.78 13.74 -23.18
N VAL A 350 -5.32 12.60 -22.67
CA VAL A 350 -4.04 12.49 -21.97
C VAL A 350 -2.91 12.60 -22.97
N VAL A 351 -1.98 13.54 -22.73
CA VAL A 351 -0.78 13.75 -23.56
C VAL A 351 0.45 13.79 -22.65
N VAL A 352 1.32 12.81 -22.80
CA VAL A 352 2.65 12.77 -22.16
C VAL A 352 3.68 12.59 -23.25
N LYS A 353 4.61 13.55 -23.35
CA LYS A 353 5.70 13.43 -24.32
C LYS A 353 6.80 12.53 -23.76
N PRO A 354 7.38 11.63 -24.57
CA PRO A 354 8.44 10.73 -24.10
C PRO A 354 9.58 11.47 -23.38
N GLU A 355 10.01 12.64 -23.88
CA GLU A 355 11.09 13.45 -23.30
C GLU A 355 10.77 14.00 -21.91
N ASP A 356 9.49 14.17 -21.55
CA ASP A 356 9.08 14.64 -20.23
C ASP A 356 9.01 13.50 -19.19
N ASN A 357 8.89 12.25 -19.65
CA ASN A 357 8.73 11.06 -18.85
C ASN A 357 9.99 10.17 -18.82
N ASP A 358 10.74 10.08 -19.91
CA ASP A 358 11.88 9.17 -20.02
C ASP A 358 12.97 9.50 -18.99
N GLY A 359 13.48 8.47 -18.32
CA GLY A 359 14.48 8.59 -17.26
C GLY A 359 13.98 9.22 -15.94
N VAL A 360 12.74 9.70 -15.88
CA VAL A 360 12.17 10.31 -14.65
C VAL A 360 11.77 9.24 -13.66
N ARG A 361 12.36 9.26 -12.45
CA ARG A 361 12.17 8.23 -11.43
C ARG A 361 12.21 8.83 -10.03
N GLY A 362 11.30 8.40 -9.15
CA GLY A 362 11.33 8.69 -7.71
C GLY A 362 11.32 10.18 -7.33
N VAL A 363 10.74 11.03 -8.16
CA VAL A 363 10.67 12.48 -7.93
C VAL A 363 9.24 13.00 -8.14
N GLU A 364 8.90 14.09 -7.47
CA GLU A 364 7.65 14.80 -7.73
C GLU A 364 7.75 15.58 -9.04
N LYS A 365 6.96 15.22 -10.04
CA LYS A 365 7.00 15.88 -11.35
C LYS A 365 5.66 15.81 -12.08
N LEU A 366 5.26 16.93 -12.68
CA LEU A 366 4.22 16.99 -13.71
C LEU A 366 4.81 16.45 -15.02
N LEU A 367 4.21 15.39 -15.56
CA LEU A 367 4.67 14.69 -16.76
C LEU A 367 3.85 15.04 -18.01
N SER A 368 2.62 15.52 -17.83
CA SER A 368 1.73 15.83 -18.96
C SER A 368 2.13 17.11 -19.67
N ALA A 369 1.95 17.12 -20.98
CA ALA A 369 2.10 18.30 -21.81
C ALA A 369 1.00 19.35 -21.48
N PRO A 370 1.23 20.64 -21.76
CA PRO A 370 0.25 21.70 -21.47
C PRO A 370 -1.11 21.52 -22.16
N GLU A 371 -1.15 20.85 -23.31
CA GLU A 371 -2.37 20.53 -24.06
C GLU A 371 -3.15 19.34 -23.52
N SER A 372 -2.61 18.60 -22.54
CA SER A 372 -3.27 17.46 -21.92
C SER A 372 -4.52 17.91 -21.17
N LYS A 373 -5.67 17.26 -21.44
CA LYS A 373 -6.94 17.55 -20.75
C LYS A 373 -6.93 17.08 -19.29
N MET A 374 -6.17 16.04 -18.99
CA MET A 374 -5.97 15.50 -17.66
C MET A 374 -4.48 15.56 -17.33
N GLN A 375 -4.12 16.16 -16.22
CA GLN A 375 -2.74 16.19 -15.77
C GLN A 375 -2.24 14.78 -15.46
N VAL A 376 -0.95 14.53 -15.68
CA VAL A 376 -0.28 13.29 -15.28
C VAL A 376 0.86 13.65 -14.35
N TRP A 377 0.80 13.16 -13.13
CA TRP A 377 1.80 13.41 -12.11
C TRP A 377 2.53 12.13 -11.70
N LEU A 378 3.82 12.27 -11.48
CA LEU A 378 4.61 11.32 -10.72
C LEU A 378 4.78 11.87 -9.32
N LEU A 379 4.27 11.16 -8.32
CA LEU A 379 4.41 11.50 -6.90
C LEU A 379 4.84 10.26 -6.13
N PRO A 380 6.06 10.19 -5.59
CA PRO A 380 6.45 9.11 -4.69
C PRO A 380 5.54 9.07 -3.47
N THR A 381 5.04 7.88 -3.14
CA THR A 381 4.25 7.71 -1.91
C THR A 381 5.13 7.71 -0.67
N ASN A 382 4.59 8.13 0.46
CA ASN A 382 5.27 8.11 1.75
C ASN A 382 4.30 7.67 2.86
N GLU A 383 4.01 6.38 2.89
CA GLU A 383 3.07 5.78 3.85
C GLU A 383 3.60 5.88 5.28
N GLU A 384 4.91 5.73 5.45
CA GLU A 384 5.57 5.81 6.76
C GLU A 384 5.40 7.20 7.39
N LEU A 385 5.45 8.26 6.57
CA LEU A 385 5.20 9.63 7.03
C LEU A 385 3.74 9.83 7.44
N VAL A 386 2.78 9.27 6.71
CA VAL A 386 1.36 9.33 7.09
C VAL A 386 1.15 8.69 8.47
N ILE A 387 1.70 7.49 8.66
CA ILE A 387 1.62 6.77 9.94
C ILE A 387 2.24 7.60 11.08
N ALA A 388 3.39 8.22 10.84
CA ALA A 388 4.05 9.07 11.83
C ALA A 388 3.26 10.35 12.14
N ARG A 389 2.67 11.00 11.11
CA ARG A 389 1.80 12.19 11.28
C ARG A 389 0.59 11.88 12.13
N ASP A 390 -0.07 10.75 11.88
CA ASP A 390 -1.27 10.33 12.62
C ASP A 390 -0.92 10.01 14.09
N ALA A 391 0.16 9.25 14.32
CA ALA A 391 0.63 8.99 15.69
C ALA A 391 1.05 10.27 16.43
N TYR A 392 1.67 11.23 15.74
CA TYR A 392 2.02 12.52 16.33
C TYR A 392 0.78 13.36 16.64
N LYS A 393 -0.21 13.37 15.76
CA LYS A 393 -1.48 14.06 15.98
C LYS A 393 -2.20 13.52 17.22
N ASP A 394 -2.27 12.20 17.38
CA ASP A 394 -2.87 11.56 18.56
C ASP A 394 -2.09 11.86 19.84
N LEU A 395 -0.75 11.88 19.77
CA LEU A 395 0.11 12.27 20.89
C LEU A 395 -0.23 13.70 21.35
N MET A 396 -0.37 14.64 20.41
CA MET A 396 -0.62 16.05 20.71
C MET A 396 -2.04 16.33 21.19
N ALA A 397 -3.02 15.53 20.76
CA ALA A 397 -4.41 15.65 21.21
C ALA A 397 -4.62 15.20 22.68
N ASN A 398 -3.69 14.37 23.20
CA ASN A 398 -3.77 13.79 24.54
C ASN A 398 -2.61 14.28 25.46
N ALA A 399 -1.93 15.37 25.11
CA ALA A 399 -0.77 15.95 25.85
C ALA A 399 -1.21 17.02 26.89
#